data_e8bbdfac5dd99c1917de5261a76d6303
#
_entry.id   e8bbdfac5dd99c1917de5261a76d6303
#
_cell.length_a   1.000
_cell.length_b   1.000
_cell.length_c   1.000
_cell.angle_alpha   90.00
_cell.angle_beta   90.00
_cell.angle_gamma   90.00
#
_symmetry.space_group_name_H-M   'P 1'
#
loop_
_entity.id
_entity.type
_entity.pdbx_description
1 polymer ?
#
loop_
_entity_poly.entity_id
_entity_poly.type
_entity_poly.pdbx_seq_one_letter_code
_entity_poly.pdbx_strand_id
1 'polypeptide(L)'
;MVLSQNLFYLKITTKMIPSRTYQAHQSRLTMVLFVLEMEWMLSTGQDKLFTWHCSETGERLGNYRTTACASCLQFDVETRHVFVGDYSGQVTILKLEQDNCSLITTFKGHTAGVTTLCWDPVQRLLFSGSSDHSIIMWDIGGRKGTALELQGHNDKIQSISYAHHSRQLISCSADGSIVVWNMDVERQETPEWLDSDSCQKCDQPFFWNFKQMWDSKKIGLRQHHCRKCGKAVCGKCSSKRSTIPLMGFEFEVRVCDSCYDTITDDQRAPTASFHDSKHNIIHVNFDPTRVWLLTSGTDKVLKLWDMTPVVS
;
A
#
# COMPACT_ATOMS: atom_id res chain seq x y z
N MET A 1 38.33 -0.77 -8.72
CA MET A 1 38.94 0.53 -8.48
C MET A 1 39.09 1.36 -9.78
N VAL A 2 38.18 1.25 -10.72
CA VAL A 2 38.21 1.96 -12.03
C VAL A 2 36.95 2.82 -12.26
N LEU A 3 35.94 2.73 -11.38
CA LEU A 3 34.67 3.47 -11.53
C LEU A 3 34.70 4.90 -10.90
N SER A 4 35.69 5.25 -10.11
CA SER A 4 35.75 6.57 -9.46
C SER A 4 36.37 7.67 -10.32
N GLN A 5 37.15 7.33 -11.34
CA GLN A 5 37.82 8.36 -12.15
C GLN A 5 36.94 8.94 -13.26
N ASN A 6 35.98 8.17 -13.79
CA ASN A 6 35.11 8.67 -14.85
C ASN A 6 34.00 9.60 -14.37
N LEU A 7 33.56 9.49 -13.11
CA LEU A 7 32.56 10.42 -12.55
C LEU A 7 33.11 11.82 -12.31
N PHE A 8 34.42 11.93 -12.02
CA PHE A 8 35.06 13.23 -11.78
C PHE A 8 35.26 14.07 -13.05
N TYR A 9 35.44 13.43 -14.19
CA TYR A 9 35.62 14.11 -15.48
C TYR A 9 34.31 14.67 -16.05
N LEU A 10 33.16 14.04 -15.78
CA LEU A 10 31.85 14.54 -16.19
C LEU A 10 31.42 15.83 -15.47
N LYS A 11 32.06 16.17 -14.36
CA LYS A 11 31.70 17.33 -13.54
C LYS A 11 32.30 18.66 -14.00
N ILE A 12 33.23 18.66 -14.93
CA ILE A 12 34.03 19.86 -15.23
C ILE A 12 33.72 20.54 -16.58
N THR A 13 33.01 19.87 -17.53
CA THR A 13 32.99 20.41 -18.89
C THR A 13 31.65 20.53 -19.59
N THR A 14 30.51 20.09 -18.99
CA THR A 14 29.22 20.20 -19.68
C THR A 14 28.15 20.79 -18.79
N LYS A 15 27.59 21.93 -19.19
CA LYS A 15 26.29 22.40 -18.68
C LYS A 15 25.25 21.36 -19.04
N MET A 16 24.51 20.85 -18.04
CA MET A 16 23.34 20.05 -18.33
C MET A 16 22.33 20.90 -19.10
N ILE A 17 22.12 20.55 -20.36
CA ILE A 17 21.13 21.21 -21.22
C ILE A 17 19.98 20.21 -21.40
N PRO A 18 18.71 20.62 -21.20
CA PRO A 18 17.59 19.75 -21.49
C PRO A 18 17.64 19.33 -22.96
N SER A 19 17.68 18.03 -23.22
CA SER A 19 17.61 17.51 -24.60
C SER A 19 16.28 17.87 -25.25
N ARG A 20 15.20 17.77 -24.47
CA ARG A 20 13.83 18.12 -24.90
C ARG A 20 13.01 18.64 -23.72
N THR A 21 12.05 19.49 -24.04
CA THR A 21 11.08 20.02 -23.08
C THR A 21 9.71 20.07 -23.74
N TYR A 22 8.71 19.46 -23.11
CA TYR A 22 7.33 19.52 -23.57
C TYR A 22 6.36 19.51 -22.39
N GLN A 23 5.19 20.08 -22.60
CA GLN A 23 4.16 20.20 -21.60
C GLN A 23 3.25 18.95 -21.62
N ALA A 24 3.48 18.03 -20.69
CA ALA A 24 2.71 16.81 -20.60
C ALA A 24 1.33 17.01 -19.94
N HIS A 25 1.23 17.91 -18.97
CA HIS A 25 0.04 18.18 -18.17
C HIS A 25 -0.26 19.68 -18.05
N GLN A 26 -1.53 20.00 -17.77
CA GLN A 26 -1.98 21.38 -17.52
C GLN A 26 -1.86 21.77 -16.03
N SER A 27 -1.57 20.81 -15.15
CA SER A 27 -1.41 21.00 -13.72
C SER A 27 -0.13 20.31 -13.24
N ARG A 28 0.12 20.33 -11.91
CA ARG A 28 1.30 19.73 -11.30
C ARG A 28 1.40 18.24 -11.64
N LEU A 29 2.57 17.84 -12.13
CA LEU A 29 2.97 16.44 -12.28
C LEU A 29 3.10 15.79 -10.89
N THR A 30 2.62 14.56 -10.76
CA THR A 30 2.69 13.78 -9.52
C THR A 30 3.72 12.67 -9.61
N MET A 31 3.81 12.01 -10.75
CA MET A 31 4.80 10.95 -11.00
C MET A 31 5.19 10.87 -12.47
N VAL A 32 6.41 10.43 -12.71
CA VAL A 32 6.97 10.15 -14.05
C VAL A 32 7.67 8.81 -14.02
N LEU A 33 7.50 8.04 -15.07
CA LEU A 33 8.19 6.77 -15.30
C LEU A 33 8.73 6.73 -16.73
N PHE A 34 9.99 6.32 -16.89
CA PHE A 34 10.59 6.10 -18.19
C PHE A 34 10.67 4.61 -18.51
N VAL A 35 10.08 4.20 -19.62
CA VAL A 35 10.04 2.82 -20.10
C VAL A 35 11.01 2.73 -21.28
N LEU A 36 12.22 2.27 -21.01
CA LEU A 36 13.32 2.21 -21.98
C LEU A 36 12.98 1.31 -23.16
N GLU A 37 12.41 0.14 -22.90
CA GLU A 37 12.14 -0.89 -23.90
C GLU A 37 11.15 -0.44 -24.98
N MET A 38 10.29 0.53 -24.65
CA MET A 38 9.29 1.05 -25.57
C MET A 38 9.54 2.49 -25.98
N GLU A 39 10.58 3.12 -25.40
CA GLU A 39 10.89 4.52 -25.58
C GLU A 39 9.72 5.43 -25.18
N TRP A 40 8.99 5.03 -24.12
CA TRP A 40 7.85 5.77 -23.61
C TRP A 40 8.18 6.52 -22.33
N MET A 41 7.61 7.69 -22.20
CA MET A 41 7.53 8.42 -20.95
C MET A 41 6.08 8.45 -20.47
N LEU A 42 5.85 7.84 -19.32
CA LEU A 42 4.55 7.79 -18.67
C LEU A 42 4.50 8.86 -17.58
N SER A 43 3.39 9.56 -17.46
CA SER A 43 3.25 10.56 -16.40
C SER A 43 1.82 10.67 -15.88
N THR A 44 1.70 11.07 -14.63
CA THR A 44 0.43 11.37 -13.95
C THR A 44 0.43 12.79 -13.44
N GLY A 45 -0.75 13.40 -13.34
CA GLY A 45 -0.89 14.78 -12.90
C GLY A 45 -2.16 15.07 -12.11
N GLN A 46 -2.17 16.24 -11.45
CA GLN A 46 -3.32 16.75 -10.72
C GLN A 46 -4.49 17.17 -11.63
N ASP A 47 -4.28 17.24 -12.93
CA ASP A 47 -5.33 17.45 -13.94
C ASP A 47 -6.22 16.23 -14.20
N LYS A 48 -6.06 15.17 -13.38
CA LYS A 48 -6.75 13.89 -13.50
C LYS A 48 -6.39 13.13 -14.77
N LEU A 49 -5.20 13.35 -15.30
CA LEU A 49 -4.74 12.65 -16.48
C LEU A 49 -3.57 11.73 -16.14
N PHE A 50 -3.59 10.58 -16.77
CA PHE A 50 -2.46 9.73 -17.06
C PHE A 50 -2.13 9.92 -18.55
N THR A 51 -0.87 10.18 -18.90
CA THR A 51 -0.43 10.40 -20.28
C THR A 51 0.83 9.63 -20.60
N TRP A 52 1.01 9.27 -21.87
CA TRP A 52 2.26 8.69 -22.34
C TRP A 52 2.71 9.38 -23.65
N HIS A 53 4.03 9.53 -23.76
CA HIS A 53 4.69 10.24 -24.83
C HIS A 53 5.84 9.40 -25.38
N CYS A 54 6.13 9.51 -26.65
CA CYS A 54 7.37 9.00 -27.23
C CYS A 54 8.56 9.81 -26.69
N SER A 55 9.56 9.13 -26.12
CA SER A 55 10.73 9.81 -25.57
C SER A 55 11.65 10.39 -26.65
N GLU A 56 11.64 9.83 -27.86
CA GLU A 56 12.45 10.33 -28.98
C GLU A 56 11.82 11.55 -29.64
N THR A 57 10.54 11.50 -29.98
CA THR A 57 9.86 12.59 -30.69
C THR A 57 9.29 13.63 -29.76
N GLY A 58 8.93 13.25 -28.52
CA GLY A 58 8.17 14.07 -27.58
C GLY A 58 6.68 14.13 -27.93
N GLU A 59 6.24 13.39 -28.94
CA GLU A 59 4.86 13.34 -29.35
C GLU A 59 4.01 12.65 -28.29
N ARG A 60 2.84 13.21 -28.01
CA ARG A 60 1.86 12.61 -27.10
C ARG A 60 1.17 11.46 -27.81
N LEU A 61 1.41 10.24 -27.35
CA LEU A 61 0.82 9.04 -27.92
C LEU A 61 -0.61 8.83 -27.42
N GLY A 62 -0.89 9.16 -26.16
CA GLY A 62 -2.24 9.05 -25.65
C GLY A 62 -2.44 9.58 -24.23
N ASN A 63 -3.66 9.45 -23.75
CA ASN A 63 -4.04 9.80 -22.39
C ASN A 63 -5.25 9.01 -21.90
N TYR A 64 -5.39 8.94 -20.57
CA TYR A 64 -6.57 8.40 -19.90
C TYR A 64 -6.97 9.32 -18.75
N ARG A 65 -8.28 9.54 -18.57
CA ARG A 65 -8.81 10.39 -17.50
C ARG A 65 -9.21 9.54 -16.30
N THR A 66 -8.56 9.78 -15.17
CA THR A 66 -8.88 9.14 -13.89
C THR A 66 -10.07 9.82 -13.19
N THR A 67 -10.63 9.16 -12.19
CA THR A 67 -11.78 9.67 -11.42
C THR A 67 -11.39 10.91 -10.61
N ALA A 68 -10.24 10.87 -9.97
CA ALA A 68 -9.66 11.98 -9.19
C ALA A 68 -8.25 12.31 -9.70
N CYS A 69 -7.55 13.25 -9.06
CA CYS A 69 -6.16 13.55 -9.40
C CYS A 69 -5.32 12.28 -9.30
N ALA A 70 -4.62 11.92 -10.37
CA ALA A 70 -3.71 10.80 -10.40
C ALA A 70 -2.48 11.09 -9.53
N SER A 71 -2.08 10.16 -8.69
CA SER A 71 -1.05 10.35 -7.66
C SER A 71 0.21 9.55 -7.90
N CYS A 72 0.07 8.33 -8.38
CA CYS A 72 1.17 7.39 -8.56
C CYS A 72 0.89 6.45 -9.74
N LEU A 73 1.94 5.84 -10.25
CA LEU A 73 1.85 4.89 -11.37
C LEU A 73 2.91 3.80 -11.25
N GLN A 74 2.61 2.63 -11.83
CA GLN A 74 3.54 1.53 -12.08
C GLN A 74 3.26 0.97 -13.46
N PHE A 75 4.23 0.33 -14.08
CA PHE A 75 4.11 -0.24 -15.41
C PHE A 75 4.76 -1.62 -15.48
N ASP A 76 4.04 -2.55 -16.07
CA ASP A 76 4.53 -3.87 -16.41
C ASP A 76 4.87 -3.92 -17.90
N VAL A 77 6.16 -3.99 -18.21
CA VAL A 77 6.68 -3.99 -19.57
C VAL A 77 6.22 -5.21 -20.36
N GLU A 78 6.17 -6.37 -19.70
CA GLU A 78 5.88 -7.65 -20.34
C GLU A 78 4.44 -7.73 -20.84
N THR A 79 3.49 -7.33 -20.01
CA THR A 79 2.05 -7.37 -20.34
C THR A 79 1.51 -6.05 -20.87
N ARG A 80 2.31 -4.97 -20.81
CA ARG A 80 1.93 -3.58 -21.13
C ARG A 80 0.79 -3.04 -20.28
N HIS A 81 0.68 -3.52 -19.04
CA HIS A 81 -0.28 -2.97 -18.09
C HIS A 81 0.31 -1.80 -17.33
N VAL A 82 -0.46 -0.73 -17.24
CA VAL A 82 -0.18 0.39 -16.32
C VAL A 82 -1.17 0.36 -15.16
N PHE A 83 -0.66 0.60 -13.97
CA PHE A 83 -1.40 0.72 -12.74
C PHE A 83 -1.37 2.19 -12.32
N VAL A 84 -2.53 2.83 -12.21
CA VAL A 84 -2.64 4.24 -11.85
C VAL A 84 -3.46 4.38 -10.58
N GLY A 85 -2.85 4.90 -9.53
CA GLY A 85 -3.54 5.28 -8.30
C GLY A 85 -4.04 6.72 -8.33
N ASP A 86 -5.16 6.99 -7.70
CA ASP A 86 -5.71 8.34 -7.61
C ASP A 86 -6.14 8.75 -6.19
N TYR A 87 -6.44 10.02 -5.98
CA TYR A 87 -6.85 10.54 -4.68
C TYR A 87 -8.24 10.12 -4.22
N SER A 88 -9.04 9.44 -5.05
CA SER A 88 -10.30 8.81 -4.63
C SER A 88 -10.12 7.43 -3.99
N GLY A 89 -8.88 6.92 -3.90
CA GLY A 89 -8.58 5.60 -3.38
C GLY A 89 -8.73 4.47 -4.40
N GLN A 90 -8.85 4.80 -5.69
CA GLN A 90 -8.97 3.82 -6.76
C GLN A 90 -7.61 3.53 -7.39
N VAL A 91 -7.42 2.26 -7.79
CA VAL A 91 -6.32 1.83 -8.64
C VAL A 91 -6.90 1.36 -9.96
N THR A 92 -6.61 2.08 -11.04
CA THR A 92 -7.07 1.79 -12.39
C THR A 92 -5.99 1.00 -13.13
N ILE A 93 -6.37 -0.11 -13.75
CA ILE A 93 -5.50 -0.95 -14.57
C ILE A 93 -5.88 -0.75 -16.03
N LEU A 94 -4.93 -0.28 -16.83
CA LEU A 94 -5.08 -0.09 -18.27
C LEU A 94 -4.06 -0.96 -18.99
N LYS A 95 -4.45 -1.47 -20.15
CA LYS A 95 -3.52 -2.04 -21.12
C LYS A 95 -3.16 -0.98 -22.14
N LEU A 96 -1.88 -0.68 -22.31
CA LEU A 96 -1.40 0.30 -23.27
C LEU A 96 -1.07 -0.34 -24.59
N GLU A 97 -1.49 0.31 -25.65
CA GLU A 97 -1.02 0.15 -27.01
C GLU A 97 -0.23 1.42 -27.41
N GLN A 98 0.25 1.48 -28.64
CA GLN A 98 1.11 2.59 -29.04
C GLN A 98 0.40 3.96 -28.88
N ASP A 99 -0.80 4.06 -29.40
CA ASP A 99 -1.59 5.30 -29.47
C ASP A 99 -2.96 5.20 -28.78
N ASN A 100 -3.23 4.09 -28.11
CA ASN A 100 -4.50 3.81 -27.47
C ASN A 100 -4.30 3.06 -26.15
N CYS A 101 -5.34 3.04 -25.32
CA CYS A 101 -5.41 2.21 -24.10
C CYS A 101 -6.78 1.62 -23.92
N SER A 102 -6.83 0.44 -23.32
CA SER A 102 -8.07 -0.20 -22.91
C SER A 102 -8.13 -0.33 -21.38
N LEU A 103 -9.29 -0.01 -20.80
CA LEU A 103 -9.55 -0.22 -19.39
C LEU A 103 -9.73 -1.73 -19.15
N ILE A 104 -8.88 -2.30 -18.28
CA ILE A 104 -9.02 -3.69 -17.85
C ILE A 104 -9.94 -3.76 -16.64
N THR A 105 -9.63 -3.04 -15.58
CA THR A 105 -10.43 -3.00 -14.36
C THR A 105 -10.06 -1.81 -13.48
N THR A 106 -10.88 -1.58 -12.45
CA THR A 106 -10.60 -0.59 -11.40
C THR A 106 -10.80 -1.24 -10.04
N PHE A 107 -9.76 -1.24 -9.23
CA PHE A 107 -9.82 -1.71 -7.86
C PHE A 107 -10.28 -0.60 -6.92
N LYS A 108 -11.20 -0.97 -6.03
CA LYS A 108 -11.74 -0.09 -4.98
C LYS A 108 -11.60 -0.83 -3.65
N GLY A 109 -10.91 -0.23 -2.71
CA GLY A 109 -10.67 -0.82 -1.40
C GLY A 109 -10.19 0.22 -0.40
N HIS A 110 -9.36 1.17 -0.85
CA HIS A 110 -8.93 2.27 -0.01
C HIS A 110 -10.05 3.28 0.24
N THR A 111 -10.10 3.80 1.46
CA THR A 111 -11.06 4.85 1.89
C THR A 111 -10.52 6.26 1.72
N ALA A 112 -9.22 6.40 1.40
CA ALA A 112 -8.56 7.67 1.09
C ALA A 112 -7.62 7.52 -0.11
N GLY A 113 -6.97 8.61 -0.52
CA GLY A 113 -6.15 8.64 -1.72
C GLY A 113 -4.99 7.66 -1.70
N VAL A 114 -4.78 6.97 -2.82
CA VAL A 114 -3.60 6.13 -3.05
C VAL A 114 -2.37 7.03 -3.16
N THR A 115 -1.33 6.74 -2.41
CA THR A 115 -0.09 7.55 -2.36
C THR A 115 1.06 6.91 -3.12
N THR A 116 1.09 5.58 -3.15
CA THR A 116 2.20 4.83 -3.72
C THR A 116 1.73 3.48 -4.24
N LEU A 117 2.41 2.97 -5.26
CA LEU A 117 2.20 1.65 -5.84
C LEU A 117 3.54 0.92 -5.95
N CYS A 118 3.53 -0.39 -5.82
CA CYS A 118 4.66 -1.27 -6.11
C CYS A 118 4.16 -2.52 -6.81
N TRP A 119 4.76 -2.89 -7.93
CA TRP A 119 4.40 -4.06 -8.74
C TRP A 119 5.46 -5.14 -8.64
N ASP A 120 5.05 -6.36 -8.37
CA ASP A 120 5.87 -7.56 -8.52
C ASP A 120 5.43 -8.37 -9.75
N PRO A 121 6.19 -8.33 -10.87
CA PRO A 121 5.82 -9.02 -12.09
C PRO A 121 5.92 -10.55 -11.97
N VAL A 122 6.74 -11.07 -11.06
CA VAL A 122 6.98 -12.52 -10.92
C VAL A 122 5.78 -13.20 -10.25
N GLN A 123 5.33 -12.65 -9.13
CA GLN A 123 4.18 -13.18 -8.41
C GLN A 123 2.85 -12.57 -8.88
N ARG A 124 2.92 -11.53 -9.73
CA ARG A 124 1.76 -10.74 -10.19
C ARG A 124 0.98 -10.13 -9.03
N LEU A 125 1.72 -9.61 -8.06
CA LEU A 125 1.17 -8.92 -6.90
C LEU A 125 1.34 -7.40 -7.07
N LEU A 126 0.26 -6.68 -6.86
CA LEU A 126 0.28 -5.23 -6.78
C LEU A 126 0.08 -4.82 -5.33
N PHE A 127 0.93 -3.94 -4.83
CA PHE A 127 0.79 -3.32 -3.52
C PHE A 127 0.42 -1.86 -3.70
N SER A 128 -0.60 -1.40 -3.00
CA SER A 128 -1.00 0.00 -2.95
C SER A 128 -0.98 0.52 -1.53
N GLY A 129 -0.29 1.63 -1.30
CA GLY A 129 -0.30 2.35 -0.03
C GLY A 129 -1.18 3.58 -0.11
N SER A 130 -1.85 3.94 0.98
CA SER A 130 -2.84 5.01 0.99
C SER A 130 -2.72 5.94 2.18
N SER A 131 -3.39 7.08 2.05
CA SER A 131 -3.59 8.04 3.13
C SER A 131 -4.55 7.54 4.21
N ASP A 132 -5.22 6.40 4.02
CA ASP A 132 -6.03 5.72 5.04
C ASP A 132 -5.20 4.87 6.01
N HIS A 133 -3.86 4.96 5.94
CA HIS A 133 -2.86 4.28 6.77
C HIS A 133 -2.72 2.79 6.47
N SER A 134 -3.43 2.28 5.47
CA SER A 134 -3.38 0.87 5.07
C SER A 134 -2.56 0.65 3.79
N ILE A 135 -2.11 -0.60 3.64
CA ILE A 135 -1.58 -1.12 2.38
C ILE A 135 -2.51 -2.24 1.95
N ILE A 136 -2.86 -2.27 0.68
CA ILE A 136 -3.61 -3.40 0.13
C ILE A 136 -2.72 -4.14 -0.86
N MET A 137 -2.61 -5.44 -0.67
CA MET A 137 -2.03 -6.38 -1.62
C MET A 137 -3.15 -6.92 -2.51
N TRP A 138 -2.99 -6.77 -3.82
CA TRP A 138 -3.92 -7.26 -4.84
C TRP A 138 -3.26 -8.42 -5.58
N ASP A 139 -3.83 -9.61 -5.50
CA ASP A 139 -3.41 -10.76 -6.30
C ASP A 139 -4.05 -10.68 -7.69
N ILE A 140 -3.28 -10.20 -8.65
CA ILE A 140 -3.74 -10.05 -10.06
C ILE A 140 -3.55 -11.36 -10.83
N GLY A 141 -2.59 -12.18 -10.42
CA GLY A 141 -2.28 -13.48 -11.05
C GLY A 141 -3.12 -14.65 -10.57
N GLY A 142 -3.73 -14.51 -9.39
CA GLY A 142 -4.50 -15.56 -8.74
C GLY A 142 -5.89 -15.80 -9.35
N ARG A 143 -6.35 -17.04 -9.24
CA ARG A 143 -7.68 -17.41 -9.76
C ARG A 143 -8.85 -16.79 -9.00
N LYS A 144 -8.61 -16.27 -7.78
CA LYS A 144 -9.66 -15.74 -6.89
C LYS A 144 -9.70 -14.21 -6.83
N GLY A 145 -8.68 -13.49 -7.38
CA GLY A 145 -8.63 -12.02 -7.32
C GLY A 145 -8.68 -11.50 -5.87
N THR A 146 -7.93 -12.13 -4.97
CA THR A 146 -7.96 -11.79 -3.54
C THR A 146 -7.29 -10.45 -3.28
N ALA A 147 -7.87 -9.69 -2.37
CA ALA A 147 -7.29 -8.47 -1.83
C ALA A 147 -7.04 -8.65 -0.33
N LEU A 148 -5.84 -8.31 0.13
CA LEU A 148 -5.47 -8.39 1.52
C LEU A 148 -5.05 -7.02 2.04
N GLU A 149 -5.71 -6.56 3.09
CA GLU A 149 -5.38 -5.31 3.76
C GLU A 149 -4.35 -5.54 4.86
N LEU A 150 -3.27 -4.75 4.85
CA LEU A 150 -2.20 -4.73 5.83
C LEU A 150 -2.30 -3.45 6.66
N GLN A 151 -2.50 -3.59 7.95
CA GLN A 151 -2.66 -2.47 8.89
C GLN A 151 -1.57 -2.53 9.96
N GLY A 152 -0.72 -1.51 10.02
CA GLY A 152 0.39 -1.44 10.97
C GLY A 152 1.00 -0.05 11.10
N HIS A 153 0.54 0.91 10.30
CA HIS A 153 0.92 2.31 10.37
C HIS A 153 -0.15 3.17 11.04
N ASN A 154 0.28 4.24 11.72
CA ASN A 154 -0.62 5.18 12.40
C ASN A 154 -0.85 6.48 11.62
N ASP A 155 -0.17 6.64 10.49
CA ASP A 155 -0.31 7.79 9.60
C ASP A 155 -0.25 7.31 8.14
N LYS A 156 -0.44 8.23 7.20
CA LYS A 156 -0.49 7.94 5.77
C LYS A 156 0.77 7.21 5.29
N ILE A 157 0.59 6.24 4.44
CA ILE A 157 1.69 5.55 3.77
C ILE A 157 2.32 6.54 2.78
N GLN A 158 3.62 6.68 2.83
CA GLN A 158 4.37 7.58 1.94
C GLN A 158 5.00 6.84 0.77
N SER A 159 5.60 5.69 1.05
CA SER A 159 6.29 4.90 0.03
C SER A 159 6.36 3.44 0.44
N ILE A 160 6.38 2.56 -0.54
CA ILE A 160 6.55 1.12 -0.39
C ILE A 160 7.61 0.61 -1.35
N SER A 161 8.34 -0.42 -0.93
CA SER A 161 9.31 -1.13 -1.74
C SER A 161 9.20 -2.63 -1.46
N TYR A 162 9.26 -3.46 -2.50
CA TYR A 162 9.14 -4.91 -2.35
C TYR A 162 10.48 -5.59 -2.66
N ALA A 163 10.92 -6.41 -1.71
CA ALA A 163 12.09 -7.24 -1.82
C ALA A 163 11.70 -8.62 -2.35
N HIS A 164 11.79 -8.80 -3.67
CA HIS A 164 11.32 -10.00 -4.36
C HIS A 164 11.97 -11.29 -3.84
N HIS A 165 13.29 -11.28 -3.61
CA HIS A 165 14.03 -12.49 -3.21
C HIS A 165 13.68 -12.97 -1.80
N SER A 166 13.48 -12.05 -0.85
CA SER A 166 13.11 -12.35 0.53
C SER A 166 11.60 -12.35 0.77
N ARG A 167 10.80 -12.02 -0.25
CA ARG A 167 9.34 -11.85 -0.16
C ARG A 167 8.92 -10.94 0.97
N GLN A 168 9.64 -9.83 1.12
CA GLN A 168 9.35 -8.85 2.14
C GLN A 168 8.91 -7.54 1.51
N LEU A 169 7.83 -6.98 2.03
CA LEU A 169 7.38 -5.64 1.70
C LEU A 169 7.89 -4.68 2.77
N ILE A 170 8.50 -3.60 2.35
CA ILE A 170 8.99 -2.54 3.23
C ILE A 170 8.12 -1.31 2.97
N SER A 171 7.54 -0.77 4.01
CA SER A 171 6.69 0.42 3.93
C SER A 171 7.14 1.49 4.90
N CYS A 172 6.91 2.74 4.54
CA CYS A 172 7.13 3.86 5.44
C CYS A 172 5.91 4.78 5.50
N SER A 173 5.76 5.41 6.64
CA SER A 173 4.70 6.34 6.94
C SER A 173 5.21 7.73 7.26
N ALA A 174 4.31 8.71 7.21
CA ALA A 174 4.61 10.10 7.50
C ALA A 174 5.01 10.35 8.97
N ASP A 175 4.68 9.44 9.87
CA ASP A 175 5.09 9.48 11.28
C ASP A 175 6.56 9.04 11.51
N GLY A 176 7.27 8.63 10.46
CA GLY A 176 8.65 8.12 10.54
C GLY A 176 8.75 6.63 10.87
N SER A 177 7.64 5.90 10.86
CA SER A 177 7.67 4.44 11.01
C SER A 177 8.07 3.75 9.71
N ILE A 178 8.88 2.69 9.84
CA ILE A 178 9.24 1.74 8.79
C ILE A 178 8.76 0.38 9.27
N VAL A 179 7.96 -0.30 8.45
CA VAL A 179 7.46 -1.64 8.75
C VAL A 179 7.91 -2.60 7.66
N VAL A 180 8.45 -3.74 8.09
CA VAL A 180 8.85 -4.85 7.21
C VAL A 180 7.83 -5.96 7.37
N TRP A 181 7.13 -6.27 6.29
CA TRP A 181 6.08 -7.29 6.24
C TRP A 181 6.63 -8.56 5.61
N ASN A 182 6.48 -9.67 6.29
CA ASN A 182 6.76 -10.96 5.69
C ASN A 182 5.58 -11.37 4.78
N MET A 183 5.82 -11.48 3.49
CA MET A 183 4.81 -11.85 2.49
C MET A 183 4.85 -13.35 2.13
N ASP A 184 5.78 -14.12 2.73
CA ASP A 184 5.89 -15.57 2.55
C ASP A 184 4.90 -16.35 3.44
N VAL A 185 4.26 -15.66 4.38
CA VAL A 185 3.27 -16.24 5.28
C VAL A 185 1.92 -16.31 4.57
N GLU A 186 1.30 -17.51 4.55
CA GLU A 186 -0.07 -17.66 4.08
C GLU A 186 -1.02 -16.85 4.98
N ARG A 187 -1.53 -15.74 4.44
CA ARG A 187 -2.40 -14.84 5.18
C ARG A 187 -3.85 -15.25 5.05
N GLN A 188 -4.61 -15.05 6.11
CA GLN A 188 -6.04 -15.32 6.15
C GLN A 188 -6.82 -14.04 5.85
N GLU A 189 -7.84 -14.16 5.01
CA GLU A 189 -8.80 -13.06 4.79
C GLU A 189 -9.51 -12.71 6.09
N THR A 190 -9.76 -11.42 6.30
CA THR A 190 -10.58 -10.99 7.43
C THR A 190 -12.02 -11.44 7.20
N PRO A 191 -12.66 -12.07 8.21
CA PRO A 191 -14.04 -12.50 8.06
C PRO A 191 -14.97 -11.30 7.89
N GLU A 192 -16.03 -11.48 7.14
CA GLU A 192 -17.12 -10.50 7.06
C GLU A 192 -17.70 -10.23 8.45
N TRP A 193 -18.05 -8.99 8.70
CA TRP A 193 -18.70 -8.62 9.95
C TRP A 193 -20.15 -9.10 9.97
N LEU A 194 -20.43 -9.92 10.97
CA LEU A 194 -21.76 -10.48 11.15
C LEU A 194 -22.64 -9.47 11.90
N ASP A 195 -23.70 -9.01 11.27
CA ASP A 195 -24.70 -8.21 11.96
C ASP A 195 -25.56 -9.07 12.90
N SER A 196 -25.91 -8.51 14.05
CA SER A 196 -26.76 -9.16 15.05
C SER A 196 -27.40 -8.10 15.93
N ASP A 197 -28.61 -8.38 16.39
CA ASP A 197 -29.35 -7.52 17.32
C ASP A 197 -28.90 -7.71 18.78
N SER A 198 -28.14 -8.75 19.06
CA SER A 198 -27.59 -9.08 20.37
C SER A 198 -26.15 -9.56 20.28
N CYS A 199 -25.44 -9.50 21.42
CA CYS A 199 -24.07 -10.01 21.52
C CYS A 199 -24.04 -11.52 21.28
N GLN A 200 -23.35 -11.98 20.23
CA GLN A 200 -23.23 -13.39 19.85
C GLN A 200 -22.40 -14.24 20.83
N LYS A 201 -22.05 -13.69 22.01
CA LYS A 201 -21.33 -14.38 23.10
C LYS A 201 -22.14 -14.47 24.38
N CYS A 202 -22.95 -13.47 24.72
CA CYS A 202 -23.70 -13.44 25.97
C CYS A 202 -25.18 -13.10 25.81
N ASP A 203 -25.66 -13.01 24.56
CA ASP A 203 -27.05 -12.72 24.16
C ASP A 203 -27.66 -11.44 24.75
N GLN A 204 -26.82 -10.54 25.29
CA GLN A 204 -27.35 -9.23 25.72
C GLN A 204 -27.67 -8.36 24.52
N PRO A 205 -28.85 -7.67 24.53
CA PRO A 205 -29.30 -6.85 23.41
C PRO A 205 -28.35 -5.67 23.15
N PHE A 206 -28.24 -5.29 21.87
CA PHE A 206 -27.62 -4.02 21.50
C PHE A 206 -28.65 -2.88 21.59
N PHE A 207 -28.20 -1.63 21.56
CA PHE A 207 -29.04 -0.44 21.76
C PHE A 207 -30.28 -0.33 20.88
N TRP A 208 -30.26 -0.91 19.70
CA TRP A 208 -31.40 -0.85 18.75
C TRP A 208 -32.40 -2.01 18.93
N ASN A 209 -32.08 -3.03 19.73
CA ASN A 209 -32.98 -4.16 19.98
C ASN A 209 -33.93 -3.86 21.15
N PHE A 210 -34.83 -2.89 20.93
CA PHE A 210 -35.77 -2.41 21.96
C PHE A 210 -36.69 -3.52 22.49
N LYS A 211 -37.11 -4.45 21.62
CA LYS A 211 -37.96 -5.57 22.02
C LYS A 211 -37.30 -6.43 23.07
N GLN A 212 -36.09 -6.92 22.79
CA GLN A 212 -35.35 -7.76 23.74
C GLN A 212 -34.93 -7.00 24.99
N MET A 213 -34.66 -5.69 24.90
CA MET A 213 -34.38 -4.85 26.08
C MET A 213 -35.59 -4.80 27.01
N TRP A 214 -36.79 -4.63 26.44
CA TRP A 214 -38.04 -4.61 27.20
C TRP A 214 -38.33 -5.96 27.87
N ASP A 215 -38.24 -7.06 27.11
CA ASP A 215 -38.52 -8.41 27.58
C ASP A 215 -37.51 -8.88 28.66
N SER A 216 -36.22 -8.56 28.49
CA SER A 216 -35.16 -8.93 29.40
C SER A 216 -34.93 -7.97 30.58
N LYS A 217 -35.56 -6.78 30.52
CA LYS A 217 -35.33 -5.67 31.47
C LYS A 217 -33.85 -5.24 31.57
N LYS A 218 -33.10 -5.37 30.47
CA LYS A 218 -31.69 -5.01 30.38
C LYS A 218 -31.49 -3.82 29.45
N ILE A 219 -30.56 -2.95 29.81
CA ILE A 219 -30.16 -1.83 28.96
C ILE A 219 -29.29 -2.36 27.83
N GLY A 220 -29.55 -1.91 26.60
CA GLY A 220 -28.78 -2.30 25.43
C GLY A 220 -27.30 -1.89 25.52
N LEU A 221 -26.45 -2.66 24.90
CA LEU A 221 -25.01 -2.48 24.88
C LEU A 221 -24.54 -1.94 23.53
N ARG A 222 -23.37 -1.31 23.51
CA ARG A 222 -22.73 -0.91 22.27
C ARG A 222 -22.20 -2.13 21.53
N GLN A 223 -22.49 -2.23 20.23
CA GLN A 223 -21.96 -3.25 19.35
C GLN A 223 -20.50 -2.97 19.02
N HIS A 224 -19.73 -4.04 18.99
CA HIS A 224 -18.38 -4.13 18.44
C HIS A 224 -18.25 -5.41 17.62
N HIS A 225 -17.19 -5.52 16.83
CA HIS A 225 -16.88 -6.76 16.09
C HIS A 225 -15.52 -7.30 16.48
N CYS A 226 -15.47 -8.62 16.61
CA CYS A 226 -14.21 -9.35 16.80
C CYS A 226 -13.45 -9.41 15.45
N ARG A 227 -12.23 -8.92 15.42
CA ARG A 227 -11.42 -8.91 14.17
C ARG A 227 -11.03 -10.31 13.70
N LYS A 228 -10.96 -11.31 14.62
CA LYS A 228 -10.60 -12.70 14.26
C LYS A 228 -11.76 -13.50 13.69
N CYS A 229 -12.98 -13.35 14.21
CA CYS A 229 -14.11 -14.20 13.81
C CYS A 229 -15.31 -13.43 13.24
N GLY A 230 -15.25 -12.11 13.09
CA GLY A 230 -16.32 -11.27 12.52
C GLY A 230 -17.56 -11.10 13.42
N LYS A 231 -17.70 -11.83 14.53
CA LYS A 231 -18.91 -11.81 15.35
C LYS A 231 -19.18 -10.46 15.97
N ALA A 232 -20.48 -10.10 16.03
CA ALA A 232 -20.97 -8.95 16.77
C ALA A 232 -20.91 -9.25 18.29
N VAL A 233 -20.17 -8.43 19.04
CA VAL A 233 -19.88 -8.66 20.46
C VAL A 233 -20.00 -7.37 21.26
N CYS A 234 -20.34 -7.49 22.54
CA CYS A 234 -20.34 -6.36 23.46
C CYS A 234 -18.94 -6.08 24.02
N GLY A 235 -18.76 -4.90 24.63
CA GLY A 235 -17.49 -4.51 25.23
C GLY A 235 -16.98 -5.46 26.33
N LYS A 236 -17.88 -6.10 27.09
CA LYS A 236 -17.50 -7.07 28.14
C LYS A 236 -16.93 -8.36 27.57
N CYS A 237 -17.51 -8.89 26.47
CA CYS A 237 -17.07 -10.13 25.83
C CYS A 237 -15.92 -9.93 24.85
N SER A 238 -15.41 -8.71 24.71
CA SER A 238 -14.32 -8.32 23.84
C SER A 238 -13.44 -7.24 24.45
N SER A 239 -13.11 -7.43 25.73
CA SER A 239 -12.27 -6.49 26.47
C SER A 239 -10.80 -6.57 26.06
N LYS A 240 -10.37 -7.71 25.57
CA LYS A 240 -8.99 -8.00 25.19
C LYS A 240 -8.62 -7.46 23.80
N ARG A 241 -7.33 -7.23 23.60
CA ARG A 241 -6.72 -6.80 22.34
C ARG A 241 -5.61 -7.78 21.97
N SER A 242 -5.38 -7.97 20.69
CA SER A 242 -4.25 -8.76 20.18
C SER A 242 -3.85 -8.28 18.80
N THR A 243 -2.57 -8.41 18.45
CA THR A 243 -2.11 -8.41 17.08
C THR A 243 -2.54 -9.72 16.41
N ILE A 244 -2.81 -9.68 15.11
CA ILE A 244 -3.09 -10.87 14.29
C ILE A 244 -2.43 -10.66 12.92
N PRO A 245 -1.10 -10.76 12.81
CA PRO A 245 -0.36 -10.53 11.58
C PRO A 245 -0.81 -11.39 10.41
N LEU A 246 -1.22 -12.64 10.67
CA LEU A 246 -1.79 -13.55 9.66
C LEU A 246 -3.04 -12.98 8.96
N MET A 247 -3.76 -12.07 9.59
CA MET A 247 -4.93 -11.38 9.07
C MET A 247 -4.63 -9.91 8.69
N GLY A 248 -3.36 -9.52 8.66
CA GLY A 248 -2.93 -8.17 8.33
C GLY A 248 -2.98 -7.16 9.49
N PHE A 249 -3.27 -7.59 10.72
CA PHE A 249 -3.34 -6.69 11.89
C PHE A 249 -2.03 -6.72 12.67
N GLU A 250 -1.11 -5.81 12.36
CA GLU A 250 0.19 -5.67 13.04
C GLU A 250 0.10 -4.81 14.33
N PHE A 251 -1.03 -4.16 14.57
CA PHE A 251 -1.33 -3.48 15.83
C PHE A 251 -2.45 -4.18 16.60
N GLU A 252 -2.58 -3.86 17.88
CA GLU A 252 -3.59 -4.47 18.74
C GLU A 252 -5.02 -4.12 18.32
N VAL A 253 -5.76 -5.09 17.83
CA VAL A 253 -7.17 -4.99 17.47
C VAL A 253 -8.06 -5.68 18.49
N ARG A 254 -9.34 -5.29 18.49
CA ARG A 254 -10.35 -5.89 19.35
C ARG A 254 -10.64 -7.33 18.95
N VAL A 255 -10.53 -8.25 19.90
CA VAL A 255 -10.91 -9.66 19.75
C VAL A 255 -11.86 -10.08 20.87
N CYS A 256 -12.74 -11.04 20.59
CA CYS A 256 -13.54 -11.61 21.67
C CYS A 256 -12.67 -12.53 22.56
N ASP A 257 -13.07 -12.69 23.81
CA ASP A 257 -12.27 -13.40 24.80
C ASP A 257 -11.92 -14.82 24.36
N SER A 258 -12.86 -15.56 23.77
CA SER A 258 -12.60 -16.91 23.23
C SER A 258 -11.63 -16.93 22.06
N CYS A 259 -11.61 -15.91 21.21
CA CYS A 259 -10.61 -15.80 20.15
C CYS A 259 -9.24 -15.43 20.69
N TYR A 260 -9.19 -14.56 21.70
CA TYR A 260 -7.94 -14.18 22.35
C TYR A 260 -7.21 -15.40 22.91
N ASP A 261 -7.94 -16.30 23.58
CA ASP A 261 -7.37 -17.50 24.18
C ASP A 261 -6.89 -18.55 23.16
N THR A 262 -7.32 -18.41 21.90
CA THR A 262 -6.90 -19.30 20.79
C THR A 262 -5.80 -18.72 19.91
N ILE A 263 -5.37 -17.48 20.14
CA ILE A 263 -4.24 -16.88 19.42
C ILE A 263 -2.95 -17.28 20.11
N THR A 264 -2.09 -18.03 19.41
CA THR A 264 -0.78 -18.44 19.92
C THR A 264 0.22 -17.29 19.87
N ASP A 265 1.32 -17.40 20.61
CA ASP A 265 2.36 -16.37 20.63
C ASP A 265 3.03 -16.22 19.26
N ASP A 266 3.21 -17.32 18.52
CA ASP A 266 3.71 -17.27 17.13
C ASP A 266 2.77 -16.48 16.19
N GLN A 267 1.46 -16.57 16.41
CA GLN A 267 0.47 -15.80 15.66
C GLN A 267 0.43 -14.31 16.06
N ARG A 268 1.00 -13.96 17.21
CA ARG A 268 1.13 -12.58 17.71
C ARG A 268 2.47 -11.95 17.39
N ALA A 269 3.44 -12.76 16.92
CA ALA A 269 4.78 -12.26 16.64
C ALA A 269 4.70 -11.09 15.63
N PRO A 270 5.15 -9.88 16.02
CA PRO A 270 5.08 -8.72 15.16
C PRO A 270 6.06 -8.87 14.00
N THR A 271 5.68 -8.36 12.87
CA THR A 271 6.64 -8.02 11.82
C THR A 271 7.62 -6.97 12.35
N ALA A 272 8.84 -6.95 11.86
CA ALA A 272 9.82 -5.98 12.31
C ALA A 272 9.34 -4.56 12.01
N SER A 273 9.29 -3.72 13.03
CA SER A 273 8.93 -2.31 12.88
C SER A 273 9.99 -1.42 13.53
N PHE A 274 10.30 -0.32 12.86
CA PHE A 274 11.26 0.68 13.31
C PHE A 274 10.57 2.04 13.32
N HIS A 275 10.91 2.87 14.27
CA HIS A 275 10.36 4.22 14.36
C HIS A 275 11.47 5.23 14.56
N ASP A 276 11.55 6.19 13.66
CA ASP A 276 12.44 7.35 13.77
C ASP A 276 11.63 8.65 13.72
N SER A 277 11.18 9.09 14.88
CA SER A 277 10.32 10.28 15.02
C SER A 277 10.94 11.59 14.50
N LYS A 278 12.24 11.62 14.25
CA LYS A 278 12.94 12.80 13.71
C LYS A 278 13.09 12.78 12.21
N HIS A 279 12.78 11.63 11.57
CA HIS A 279 12.94 11.43 10.15
C HIS A 279 11.56 11.21 9.51
N ASN A 280 10.89 12.30 9.14
CA ASN A 280 9.61 12.21 8.43
C ASN A 280 9.87 11.74 7.00
N ILE A 281 9.70 10.44 6.79
CA ILE A 281 10.09 9.75 5.56
C ILE A 281 9.10 10.08 4.45
N ILE A 282 9.63 10.40 3.26
CA ILE A 282 8.87 10.68 2.04
C ILE A 282 8.97 9.52 1.05
N HIS A 283 10.16 8.91 0.98
CA HIS A 283 10.44 7.87 0.00
C HIS A 283 11.38 6.83 0.56
N VAL A 284 11.16 5.57 0.17
CA VAL A 284 12.05 4.42 0.45
C VAL A 284 12.43 3.73 -0.85
N ASN A 285 13.65 3.21 -0.87
CA ASN A 285 14.14 2.33 -1.92
C ASN A 285 15.01 1.25 -1.29
N PHE A 286 14.70 -0.01 -1.59
CA PHE A 286 15.44 -1.16 -1.09
C PHE A 286 16.35 -1.73 -2.19
N ASP A 287 17.63 -1.91 -1.86
CA ASP A 287 18.61 -2.63 -2.69
C ASP A 287 18.72 -4.08 -2.18
N PRO A 288 18.14 -5.07 -2.88
CA PRO A 288 18.18 -6.45 -2.44
C PRO A 288 19.57 -7.08 -2.52
N THR A 289 20.48 -6.55 -3.36
CA THR A 289 21.82 -7.10 -3.53
C THR A 289 22.71 -6.82 -2.33
N ARG A 290 22.57 -5.61 -1.76
CA ARG A 290 23.36 -5.16 -0.61
C ARG A 290 22.58 -5.24 0.70
N VAL A 291 21.30 -5.55 0.63
CA VAL A 291 20.37 -5.56 1.76
C VAL A 291 20.34 -4.20 2.46
N TRP A 292 20.35 -3.13 1.66
CA TRP A 292 20.30 -1.76 2.15
C TRP A 292 18.98 -1.09 1.83
N LEU A 293 18.46 -0.36 2.81
CA LEU A 293 17.29 0.51 2.63
C LEU A 293 17.76 1.97 2.64
N LEU A 294 17.45 2.68 1.56
CA LEU A 294 17.64 4.12 1.48
C LEU A 294 16.31 4.82 1.80
N THR A 295 16.33 5.77 2.73
CA THR A 295 15.19 6.62 3.03
C THR A 295 15.54 8.10 2.85
N SER A 296 14.56 8.87 2.38
CA SER A 296 14.66 10.34 2.33
C SER A 296 13.53 10.96 3.15
N GLY A 297 13.82 12.05 3.85
CA GLY A 297 12.88 12.70 4.73
C GLY A 297 12.71 14.20 4.49
N THR A 298 11.63 14.79 5.04
CA THR A 298 11.40 16.25 5.03
C THR A 298 12.41 17.00 5.88
N ASP A 299 13.13 16.31 6.75
CA ASP A 299 14.26 16.80 7.54
C ASP A 299 15.51 17.11 6.71
N LYS A 300 15.44 16.93 5.37
CA LYS A 300 16.54 17.13 4.41
C LYS A 300 17.68 16.11 4.58
N VAL A 301 17.42 14.98 5.20
CA VAL A 301 18.38 13.91 5.46
C VAL A 301 18.11 12.72 4.56
N LEU A 302 19.17 12.09 4.07
CA LEU A 302 19.16 10.75 3.50
C LEU A 302 19.75 9.80 4.54
N LYS A 303 19.07 8.70 4.81
CA LYS A 303 19.56 7.65 5.69
C LYS A 303 19.71 6.35 4.92
N LEU A 304 20.80 5.66 5.18
CA LEU A 304 21.07 4.32 4.67
C LEU A 304 21.04 3.37 5.86
N TRP A 305 20.17 2.36 5.76
CA TRP A 305 19.94 1.37 6.80
C TRP A 305 20.47 0.02 6.34
N ASP A 306 21.23 -0.64 7.20
CA ASP A 306 21.60 -2.04 7.01
C ASP A 306 20.42 -2.90 7.45
N MET A 307 19.80 -3.61 6.49
CA MET A 307 18.64 -4.44 6.72
C MET A 307 19.01 -5.92 6.94
N THR A 308 20.29 -6.28 6.91
CA THR A 308 20.78 -7.66 7.11
C THR A 308 20.18 -8.32 8.37
N PRO A 309 20.01 -7.63 9.52
CA PRO A 309 19.42 -8.25 10.71
C PRO A 309 17.93 -8.59 10.59
N VAL A 310 17.25 -8.08 9.58
CA VAL A 310 15.78 -8.09 9.46
C VAL A 310 15.30 -8.84 8.23
N VAL A 311 16.10 -8.77 7.16
CA VAL A 311 15.85 -9.40 5.87
C VAL A 311 16.70 -10.66 5.82
N SER A 312 16.16 -11.76 6.33
CA SER A 312 16.83 -13.08 6.32
C SER A 312 16.16 -14.03 5.34
#